data_fc0ac82a9da3caddfe6d1dc3889b7c76
#
_entry.id   fc0ac82a9da3caddfe6d1dc3889b7c76
#
_cell.length_a   1.000
_cell.length_b   1.000
_cell.length_c   1.000
_cell.angle_alpha   90.00
_cell.angle_beta   90.00
_cell.angle_gamma   90.00
#
_symmetry.space_group_name_H-M   'P 1'
#
loop_
_entity.id
_entity.type
_entity.pdbx_description
1 polymer ?
#
loop_
_entity_poly.entity_id
_entity_poly.type
_entity_poly.pdbx_seq_one_letter_code
_entity_poly.pdbx_strand_id
1 'polypeptide(L)'
;MTKRTVANNFLYYIFCGFSGAVTSLIVWLFLKLMGLGIGLVWDTIPSNFDFKFYPIIVCAAGGIILGIWQKLTNAVPDELDEVMKKVKKDKFYPYNKVLLLCISALLPLVFGGSLGPEAGLTGVIVGLCYWAGSHMKDAKSKIPELMQIGISATLSAVFYAPLFGLASVNEERLDSEEKPTDIRSTKLISNIIAVLFAAGTLFLLNSVFGGSMGLPRLGGYNITNFERLWGIPLALLGAVCGFLFIISSKIFGKFFALIQGKLGIIISTTLGGIILGVMGTYLPLTMFSGEESITVVKESFAEFAPWILIISGVLKLVLTNICIKSGWKGGHFFPVIFCGVSIGYGVAMLGGLDTAFCAAVVTAGLLGVTMKKPLAVTMLLLLCFDARVIPWILLAAFLGSIIPTKIFGSNKKKAK
;
A
#
# COMPACT_ATOMS: atom_id res chain seq x y z
N MET A 1 -33.85 12.34 -23.01
CA MET A 1 -33.49 12.47 -21.57
C MET A 1 -34.27 13.63 -20.99
N THR A 2 -35.11 13.41 -19.98
CA THR A 2 -35.90 14.46 -19.33
C THR A 2 -34.99 15.39 -18.51
N LYS A 3 -35.31 16.70 -18.45
CA LYS A 3 -34.57 17.72 -17.67
C LYS A 3 -34.28 17.27 -16.22
N ARG A 4 -35.19 16.49 -15.63
CA ARG A 4 -35.05 15.94 -14.26
C ARG A 4 -33.96 14.87 -14.15
N THR A 5 -33.73 14.05 -15.20
CA THR A 5 -32.67 13.02 -15.23
C THR A 5 -31.28 13.69 -15.35
N VAL A 6 -31.18 14.77 -16.11
CA VAL A 6 -29.92 15.54 -16.27
C VAL A 6 -29.53 16.22 -14.96
N ALA A 7 -30.50 16.87 -14.28
CA ALA A 7 -30.27 17.53 -13.00
C ALA A 7 -29.85 16.53 -11.90
N ASN A 8 -30.47 15.36 -11.84
CA ASN A 8 -30.11 14.34 -10.87
C ASN A 8 -28.69 13.77 -11.12
N ASN A 9 -28.28 13.61 -12.37
CA ASN A 9 -26.93 13.17 -12.71
C ASN A 9 -25.90 14.26 -12.37
N PHE A 10 -26.20 15.54 -12.61
CA PHE A 10 -25.31 16.65 -12.27
C PHE A 10 -25.06 16.74 -10.75
N LEU A 11 -26.11 16.68 -9.95
CA LEU A 11 -26.00 16.67 -8.49
C LEU A 11 -25.20 15.47 -7.98
N TYR A 12 -25.34 14.33 -8.61
CA TYR A 12 -24.58 13.13 -8.29
C TYR A 12 -23.07 13.30 -8.58
N TYR A 13 -22.70 13.93 -9.69
CA TYR A 13 -21.29 14.21 -10.00
C TYR A 13 -20.66 15.22 -9.05
N ILE A 14 -21.41 16.26 -8.63
CA ILE A 14 -20.95 17.18 -7.58
C ILE A 14 -20.70 16.41 -6.28
N PHE A 15 -21.58 15.52 -5.90
CA PHE A 15 -21.40 14.68 -4.72
C PHE A 15 -20.16 13.77 -4.83
N CYS A 16 -19.89 13.18 -6.00
CA CYS A 16 -18.69 12.38 -6.23
C CYS A 16 -17.42 13.23 -6.09
N GLY A 17 -17.39 14.44 -6.64
CA GLY A 17 -16.27 15.38 -6.48
C GLY A 17 -16.06 15.77 -5.01
N PHE A 18 -17.14 16.12 -4.31
CA PHE A 18 -17.09 16.45 -2.88
C PHE A 18 -16.56 15.26 -2.05
N SER A 19 -17.03 14.03 -2.35
CA SER A 19 -16.54 12.81 -1.70
C SER A 19 -15.04 12.61 -1.93
N GLY A 20 -14.54 12.87 -3.15
CA GLY A 20 -13.11 12.82 -3.45
C GLY A 20 -12.30 13.85 -2.64
N ALA A 21 -12.80 15.10 -2.56
CA ALA A 21 -12.15 16.17 -1.79
C ALA A 21 -12.09 15.83 -0.29
N VAL A 22 -13.18 15.34 0.30
CA VAL A 22 -13.24 14.92 1.71
C VAL A 22 -12.30 13.74 1.96
N THR A 23 -12.26 12.76 1.04
CA THR A 23 -11.31 11.64 1.12
C THR A 23 -9.88 12.13 1.20
N SER A 24 -9.47 13.04 0.32
CA SER A 24 -8.11 13.61 0.35
C SER A 24 -7.80 14.41 1.60
N LEU A 25 -8.76 15.14 2.13
CA LEU A 25 -8.59 15.85 3.40
C LEU A 25 -8.33 14.87 4.56
N ILE A 26 -9.07 13.77 4.61
CA ILE A 26 -8.88 12.72 5.63
C ILE A 26 -7.52 12.04 5.47
N VAL A 27 -7.14 11.69 4.24
CA VAL A 27 -5.83 11.09 3.94
C VAL A 27 -4.71 12.05 4.36
N TRP A 28 -4.79 13.32 3.98
CA TRP A 28 -3.79 14.34 4.33
C TRP A 28 -3.65 14.50 5.84
N LEU A 29 -4.77 14.60 6.57
CA LEU A 29 -4.78 14.71 8.03
C LEU A 29 -4.16 13.48 8.69
N PHE A 30 -4.50 12.29 8.20
CA PHE A 30 -3.93 11.03 8.71
C PHE A 30 -2.41 10.98 8.51
N LEU A 31 -1.92 11.33 7.32
CA LEU A 31 -0.48 11.35 7.03
C LEU A 31 0.26 12.40 7.86
N LYS A 32 -0.34 13.56 8.12
CA LYS A 32 0.21 14.57 9.03
C LYS A 32 0.27 14.07 10.47
N LEU A 33 -0.77 13.45 10.98
CA LEU A 33 -0.79 12.85 12.33
C LEU A 33 0.23 11.73 12.45
N MET A 34 0.37 10.89 11.41
CA MET A 34 1.39 9.84 11.32
C MET A 34 2.79 10.45 11.42
N GLY A 35 3.09 11.47 10.60
CA GLY A 35 4.40 12.15 10.60
C GLY A 35 4.71 12.81 11.94
N LEU A 36 3.74 13.47 12.57
CA LEU A 36 3.91 14.04 13.92
C LEU A 36 4.18 12.96 14.96
N GLY A 37 3.49 11.84 14.90
CA GLY A 37 3.72 10.71 15.80
C GLY A 37 5.10 10.08 15.62
N ILE A 38 5.52 9.88 14.37
CA ILE A 38 6.86 9.37 14.04
C ILE A 38 7.92 10.35 14.55
N GLY A 39 7.82 11.64 14.23
CA GLY A 39 8.77 12.66 14.69
C GLY A 39 8.86 12.76 16.23
N LEU A 40 7.74 12.61 16.94
CA LEU A 40 7.76 12.57 18.40
C LEU A 40 8.53 11.34 18.92
N VAL A 41 8.21 10.16 18.40
CA VAL A 41 8.76 8.90 18.92
C VAL A 41 10.20 8.68 18.46
N TRP A 42 10.57 9.05 17.23
CA TRP A 42 11.84 8.66 16.62
C TRP A 42 12.87 9.79 16.53
N ASP A 43 12.44 11.06 16.64
CA ASP A 43 13.34 12.21 16.60
C ASP A 43 13.39 12.92 17.96
N THR A 44 12.22 13.35 18.50
CA THR A 44 12.18 14.20 19.69
C THR A 44 12.57 13.44 20.96
N ILE A 45 12.05 12.23 21.19
CA ILE A 45 12.34 11.46 22.39
C ILE A 45 13.82 11.01 22.41
N PRO A 46 14.39 10.40 21.36
CA PRO A 46 15.78 9.93 21.40
C PRO A 46 16.82 11.06 21.35
N SER A 47 16.46 12.29 20.96
CA SER A 47 17.41 13.41 20.93
C SER A 47 18.09 13.69 22.29
N ASN A 48 17.52 13.22 23.39
CA ASN A 48 18.03 13.42 24.74
C ASN A 48 18.96 12.30 25.22
N PHE A 49 19.11 11.21 24.49
CA PHE A 49 19.96 10.07 24.87
C PHE A 49 20.38 9.26 23.64
N ASP A 50 21.65 8.89 23.62
CA ASP A 50 22.22 8.00 22.60
C ASP A 50 22.17 6.56 23.09
N PHE A 51 21.14 5.81 22.67
CA PHE A 51 20.98 4.41 23.04
C PHE A 51 20.74 3.53 21.81
N LYS A 52 21.76 2.78 21.42
CA LYS A 52 21.77 1.93 20.22
C LYS A 52 20.55 0.99 20.10
N PHE A 53 20.04 0.46 21.22
CA PHE A 53 18.93 -0.49 21.23
C PHE A 53 17.55 0.17 21.41
N TYR A 54 17.49 1.50 21.26
CA TYR A 54 16.23 2.25 21.31
C TYR A 54 15.14 1.68 20.41
N PRO A 55 15.42 1.30 19.14
CA PRO A 55 14.39 0.70 18.26
C PRO A 55 13.75 -0.56 18.85
N ILE A 56 14.51 -1.39 19.54
CA ILE A 56 13.98 -2.63 20.16
C ILE A 56 12.97 -2.29 21.25
N ILE A 57 13.30 -1.31 22.11
CA ILE A 57 12.42 -0.91 23.21
C ILE A 57 11.12 -0.30 22.66
N VAL A 58 11.24 0.62 21.71
CA VAL A 58 10.08 1.31 21.12
C VAL A 58 9.15 0.32 20.38
N CYS A 59 9.72 -0.55 19.56
CA CYS A 59 8.91 -1.52 18.83
C CYS A 59 8.29 -2.59 19.76
N ALA A 60 9.00 -3.01 20.81
CA ALA A 60 8.44 -3.93 21.81
C ALA A 60 7.28 -3.28 22.58
N ALA A 61 7.45 -2.03 23.05
CA ALA A 61 6.42 -1.25 23.70
C ALA A 61 5.22 -1.02 22.77
N GLY A 62 5.49 -0.65 21.50
CA GLY A 62 4.47 -0.54 20.46
C GLY A 62 3.69 -1.82 20.27
N GLY A 63 4.36 -2.99 20.25
CA GLY A 63 3.72 -4.29 20.15
C GLY A 63 2.79 -4.59 21.34
N ILE A 64 3.19 -4.24 22.55
CA ILE A 64 2.34 -4.38 23.76
C ILE A 64 1.12 -3.46 23.65
N ILE A 65 1.32 -2.18 23.32
CA ILE A 65 0.24 -1.19 23.18
C ILE A 65 -0.76 -1.65 22.11
N LEU A 66 -0.28 -2.08 20.95
CA LEU A 66 -1.09 -2.61 19.86
C LEU A 66 -1.91 -3.83 20.29
N GLY A 67 -1.28 -4.77 20.97
CA GLY A 67 -1.96 -5.98 21.43
C GLY A 67 -3.06 -5.69 22.46
N ILE A 68 -2.80 -4.80 23.42
CA ILE A 68 -3.78 -4.33 24.40
C ILE A 68 -4.92 -3.60 23.69
N TRP A 69 -4.60 -2.66 22.78
CA TRP A 69 -5.57 -1.90 22.01
C TRP A 69 -6.53 -2.81 21.23
N GLN A 70 -5.98 -3.76 20.48
CA GLN A 70 -6.77 -4.71 19.69
C GLN A 70 -7.67 -5.59 20.57
N LYS A 71 -7.16 -6.02 21.73
CA LYS A 71 -7.94 -6.83 22.68
C LYS A 71 -9.10 -6.05 23.29
N LEU A 72 -8.92 -4.76 23.61
CA LEU A 72 -9.95 -3.92 24.21
C LEU A 72 -11.00 -3.44 23.21
N THR A 73 -10.57 -3.02 22.02
CA THR A 73 -11.46 -2.37 21.04
C THR A 73 -12.09 -3.34 20.06
N ASN A 74 -11.45 -4.47 19.84
CA ASN A 74 -11.79 -5.42 18.79
C ASN A 74 -11.92 -4.74 17.41
N ALA A 75 -11.12 -3.67 17.18
CA ALA A 75 -11.07 -2.88 15.96
C ALA A 75 -9.73 -3.16 15.26
N VAL A 76 -9.77 -3.98 14.24
CA VAL A 76 -8.59 -4.40 13.46
C VAL A 76 -8.82 -4.01 12.00
N PRO A 77 -7.93 -3.20 11.39
CA PRO A 77 -8.03 -2.87 9.98
C PRO A 77 -7.90 -4.11 9.09
N ASP A 78 -8.74 -4.20 8.07
CA ASP A 78 -8.64 -5.23 7.04
C ASP A 78 -7.46 -4.93 6.09
N GLU A 79 -6.87 -5.97 5.51
CA GLU A 79 -5.94 -5.82 4.38
C GLU A 79 -6.71 -5.27 3.15
N LEU A 80 -6.05 -4.50 2.27
CA LEU A 80 -6.72 -3.85 1.13
C LEU A 80 -7.52 -4.84 0.27
N ASP A 81 -6.97 -6.02 -0.01
CA ASP A 81 -7.66 -7.06 -0.78
C ASP A 81 -8.93 -7.57 -0.10
N GLU A 82 -8.94 -7.58 1.24
CA GLU A 82 -10.14 -7.96 2.02
C GLU A 82 -11.20 -6.88 1.96
N VAL A 83 -10.80 -5.60 2.07
CA VAL A 83 -11.71 -4.45 1.90
C VAL A 83 -12.37 -4.51 0.51
N MET A 84 -11.57 -4.68 -0.54
CA MET A 84 -12.06 -4.77 -1.91
C MET A 84 -13.02 -5.96 -2.12
N LYS A 85 -12.71 -7.12 -1.55
CA LYS A 85 -13.61 -8.30 -1.58
C LYS A 85 -14.93 -8.06 -0.86
N LYS A 86 -14.90 -7.46 0.34
CA LYS A 86 -16.11 -7.11 1.10
C LYS A 86 -17.00 -6.13 0.32
N VAL A 87 -16.41 -5.07 -0.24
CA VAL A 87 -17.13 -4.09 -1.06
C VAL A 87 -17.80 -4.75 -2.27
N LYS A 88 -17.10 -5.66 -2.94
CA LYS A 88 -17.60 -6.32 -4.15
C LYS A 88 -18.67 -7.37 -3.85
N LYS A 89 -18.43 -8.24 -2.87
CA LYS A 89 -19.26 -9.40 -2.58
C LYS A 89 -20.41 -9.07 -1.66
N ASP A 90 -20.11 -8.41 -0.52
CA ASP A 90 -21.07 -8.20 0.55
C ASP A 90 -21.83 -6.89 0.38
N LYS A 91 -21.32 -5.96 -0.46
CA LYS A 91 -21.86 -4.60 -0.67
C LYS A 91 -22.08 -3.85 0.65
N PHE A 92 -21.34 -4.24 1.68
CA PHE A 92 -21.42 -3.76 3.05
C PHE A 92 -20.02 -3.59 3.62
N TYR A 93 -19.81 -2.52 4.41
CA TYR A 93 -18.62 -2.34 5.22
C TYR A 93 -18.98 -1.71 6.56
N PRO A 94 -18.49 -2.23 7.71
CA PRO A 94 -18.83 -1.72 9.02
C PRO A 94 -18.26 -0.32 9.25
N TYR A 95 -19.06 0.61 9.78
CA TYR A 95 -18.65 1.98 10.05
C TYR A 95 -18.73 2.39 11.53
N ASN A 96 -19.30 1.56 12.38
CA ASN A 96 -19.52 1.89 13.79
C ASN A 96 -18.22 2.13 14.57
N LYS A 97 -17.09 1.65 14.06
CA LYS A 97 -15.77 1.73 14.72
C LYS A 97 -14.74 2.50 13.88
N VAL A 98 -15.16 3.39 12.97
CA VAL A 98 -14.25 4.08 12.05
C VAL A 98 -13.14 4.84 12.77
N LEU A 99 -13.43 5.56 13.86
CA LEU A 99 -12.41 6.25 14.66
C LEU A 99 -11.43 5.27 15.34
N LEU A 100 -11.93 4.17 15.85
CA LEU A 100 -11.09 3.12 16.45
C LEU A 100 -10.22 2.46 15.40
N LEU A 101 -10.75 2.22 14.19
CA LEU A 101 -9.99 1.70 13.05
C LEU A 101 -8.91 2.69 12.59
N CYS A 102 -9.18 4.00 12.61
CA CYS A 102 -8.21 5.03 12.29
C CYS A 102 -7.02 5.00 13.27
N ILE A 103 -7.27 4.91 14.58
CA ILE A 103 -6.22 4.76 15.60
C ILE A 103 -5.48 3.44 15.42
N SER A 104 -6.19 2.33 15.16
CA SER A 104 -5.60 1.01 14.94
C SER A 104 -4.69 0.98 13.70
N ALA A 105 -4.98 1.80 12.69
CA ALA A 105 -4.14 1.94 11.50
C ALA A 105 -2.91 2.85 11.75
N LEU A 106 -3.06 3.87 12.62
CA LEU A 106 -2.00 4.84 12.91
C LEU A 106 -0.91 4.25 13.82
N LEU A 107 -1.30 3.53 14.87
CA LEU A 107 -0.37 3.02 15.88
C LEU A 107 0.79 2.18 15.30
N PRO A 108 0.57 1.19 14.41
CA PRO A 108 1.67 0.41 13.85
C PRO A 108 2.69 1.26 13.09
N LEU A 109 2.21 2.32 12.40
CA LEU A 109 3.05 3.20 11.59
C LEU A 109 3.90 4.11 12.48
N VAL A 110 3.32 4.66 13.54
CA VAL A 110 4.03 5.52 14.51
C VAL A 110 5.11 4.76 15.25
N PHE A 111 4.88 3.48 15.58
CA PHE A 111 5.89 2.64 16.25
C PHE A 111 6.89 1.97 15.29
N GLY A 112 7.01 2.45 14.05
CA GLY A 112 8.07 2.05 13.12
C GLY A 112 7.76 0.78 12.32
N GLY A 113 6.50 0.33 12.27
CA GLY A 113 6.09 -0.85 11.52
C GLY A 113 6.52 -0.81 10.06
N SER A 114 7.06 -1.93 9.56
CA SER A 114 7.39 -2.10 8.13
C SER A 114 6.11 -2.27 7.30
N LEU A 115 5.31 -1.20 7.24
CA LEU A 115 3.94 -1.19 6.74
C LEU A 115 3.62 0.16 6.09
N GLY A 116 2.68 0.14 5.14
CA GLY A 116 2.13 1.35 4.53
C GLY A 116 0.75 1.74 5.10
N PRO A 117 0.35 3.00 4.96
CA PRO A 117 -0.93 3.51 5.47
C PRO A 117 -2.14 3.10 4.62
N GLU A 118 -1.94 2.62 3.40
CA GLU A 118 -2.98 2.44 2.38
C GLU A 118 -4.12 1.50 2.80
N ALA A 119 -3.82 0.40 3.48
CA ALA A 119 -4.84 -0.57 3.88
C ALA A 119 -5.78 0.00 4.96
N GLY A 120 -5.20 0.61 6.01
CA GLY A 120 -5.97 1.20 7.09
C GLY A 120 -6.84 2.36 6.62
N LEU A 121 -6.26 3.28 5.84
CA LEU A 121 -6.98 4.41 5.26
C LEU A 121 -8.12 3.98 4.34
N THR A 122 -7.88 2.98 3.49
CA THR A 122 -8.94 2.49 2.59
C THR A 122 -10.13 1.95 3.37
N GLY A 123 -9.90 1.17 4.43
CA GLY A 123 -10.97 0.67 5.29
C GLY A 123 -11.77 1.79 5.96
N VAL A 124 -11.08 2.81 6.49
CA VAL A 124 -11.71 3.99 7.11
C VAL A 124 -12.59 4.74 6.10
N ILE A 125 -12.05 5.05 4.92
CA ILE A 125 -12.79 5.80 3.88
C ILE A 125 -13.97 5.01 3.34
N VAL A 126 -13.81 3.72 3.07
CA VAL A 126 -14.91 2.84 2.63
C VAL A 126 -16.03 2.79 3.66
N GLY A 127 -15.69 2.71 4.95
CA GLY A 127 -16.66 2.79 6.04
C GLY A 127 -17.44 4.10 6.04
N LEU A 128 -16.77 5.24 5.82
CA LEU A 128 -17.41 6.55 5.72
C LEU A 128 -18.28 6.67 4.47
N CYS A 129 -17.84 6.16 3.32
CA CYS A 129 -18.65 6.13 2.09
C CYS A 129 -19.92 5.28 2.26
N TYR A 130 -19.80 4.15 2.95
CA TYR A 130 -20.95 3.32 3.28
C TYR A 130 -21.92 4.06 4.22
N TRP A 131 -21.42 4.70 5.27
CA TRP A 131 -22.22 5.51 6.20
C TRP A 131 -22.97 6.61 5.45
N ALA A 132 -22.28 7.41 4.63
CA ALA A 132 -22.87 8.49 3.86
C ALA A 132 -23.98 7.96 2.94
N GLY A 133 -23.72 6.90 2.17
CA GLY A 133 -24.69 6.29 1.28
C GLY A 133 -25.91 5.69 2.00
N SER A 134 -25.73 5.17 3.21
CA SER A 134 -26.83 4.58 4.00
C SER A 134 -27.80 5.62 4.61
N HIS A 135 -27.31 6.85 4.83
CA HIS A 135 -28.12 7.96 5.39
C HIS A 135 -28.77 8.84 4.31
N MET A 136 -28.39 8.71 3.05
CA MET A 136 -28.99 9.44 1.93
C MET A 136 -30.09 8.63 1.27
N LYS A 137 -31.34 9.16 1.24
CA LYS A 137 -32.52 8.44 0.73
C LYS A 137 -32.37 7.93 -0.70
N ASP A 138 -31.75 8.74 -1.57
CA ASP A 138 -31.58 8.43 -3.00
C ASP A 138 -30.27 7.71 -3.34
N ALA A 139 -29.36 7.54 -2.37
CA ALA A 139 -28.04 6.94 -2.61
C ALA A 139 -27.93 5.47 -2.23
N LYS A 140 -28.96 4.88 -1.59
CA LYS A 140 -28.91 3.47 -1.13
C LYS A 140 -28.60 2.47 -2.26
N SER A 141 -29.15 2.67 -3.46
CA SER A 141 -28.85 1.84 -4.62
C SER A 141 -27.44 2.02 -5.18
N LYS A 142 -26.75 3.13 -4.83
CA LYS A 142 -25.43 3.51 -5.31
C LYS A 142 -24.31 3.28 -4.28
N ILE A 143 -24.62 2.70 -3.12
CA ILE A 143 -23.63 2.44 -2.04
C ILE A 143 -22.38 1.69 -2.56
N PRO A 144 -22.47 0.60 -3.35
CA PRO A 144 -21.29 -0.08 -3.86
C PRO A 144 -20.42 0.81 -4.76
N GLU A 145 -21.06 1.71 -5.53
CA GLU A 145 -20.38 2.66 -6.39
C GLU A 145 -19.64 3.72 -5.57
N LEU A 146 -20.27 4.26 -4.52
CA LEU A 146 -19.66 5.22 -3.60
C LEU A 146 -18.45 4.62 -2.87
N MET A 147 -18.54 3.38 -2.43
CA MET A 147 -17.41 2.68 -1.81
C MET A 147 -16.24 2.51 -2.80
N GLN A 148 -16.53 2.18 -4.07
CA GLN A 148 -15.49 2.08 -5.11
C GLN A 148 -14.84 3.44 -5.43
N ILE A 149 -15.63 4.52 -5.46
CA ILE A 149 -15.15 5.90 -5.59
C ILE A 149 -14.21 6.24 -4.42
N GLY A 150 -14.60 5.88 -3.20
CA GLY A 150 -13.76 6.02 -2.01
C GLY A 150 -12.43 5.30 -2.14
N ILE A 151 -12.41 4.05 -2.61
CA ILE A 151 -11.17 3.28 -2.85
C ILE A 151 -10.29 3.99 -3.88
N SER A 152 -10.85 4.36 -5.05
CA SER A 152 -10.11 5.06 -6.11
C SER A 152 -9.50 6.37 -5.60
N ALA A 153 -10.27 7.19 -4.90
CA ALA A 153 -9.82 8.46 -4.35
C ALA A 153 -8.74 8.27 -3.27
N THR A 154 -8.91 7.27 -2.38
CA THR A 154 -7.93 6.95 -1.33
C THR A 154 -6.59 6.52 -1.92
N LEU A 155 -6.60 5.56 -2.85
CA LEU A 155 -5.37 5.08 -3.48
C LEU A 155 -4.69 6.19 -4.29
N SER A 156 -5.48 7.02 -4.99
CA SER A 156 -4.96 8.18 -5.71
C SER A 156 -4.30 9.19 -4.77
N ALA A 157 -4.89 9.45 -3.60
CA ALA A 157 -4.37 10.40 -2.63
C ALA A 157 -3.15 9.87 -1.87
N VAL A 158 -3.20 8.62 -1.36
CA VAL A 158 -2.11 8.01 -0.58
C VAL A 158 -0.84 7.86 -1.40
N PHE A 159 -0.96 7.46 -2.67
CA PHE A 159 0.19 7.29 -3.56
C PHE A 159 0.52 8.54 -4.39
N TYR A 160 -0.28 9.61 -4.30
CA TYR A 160 -0.20 10.77 -5.19
C TYR A 160 -0.32 10.39 -6.69
N ALA A 161 -1.00 9.29 -6.97
CA ALA A 161 -1.09 8.61 -8.25
C ALA A 161 -2.54 8.53 -8.76
N PRO A 162 -3.09 9.59 -9.39
CA PRO A 162 -4.47 9.58 -9.88
C PRO A 162 -4.79 8.41 -10.81
N LEU A 163 -3.86 8.09 -11.71
CA LEU A 163 -4.03 6.99 -12.67
C LEU A 163 -4.02 5.62 -11.99
N PHE A 164 -3.25 5.45 -10.92
CA PHE A 164 -3.22 4.22 -10.15
C PHE A 164 -4.56 3.91 -9.47
N GLY A 165 -5.16 4.89 -8.80
CA GLY A 165 -6.46 4.71 -8.17
C GLY A 165 -7.55 4.33 -9.16
N LEU A 166 -7.56 4.97 -10.35
CA LEU A 166 -8.48 4.62 -11.43
C LEU A 166 -8.22 3.22 -11.99
N ALA A 167 -6.95 2.87 -12.26
CA ALA A 167 -6.58 1.57 -12.82
C ALA A 167 -6.89 0.42 -11.86
N SER A 168 -6.59 0.57 -10.56
CA SER A 168 -6.80 -0.46 -9.54
C SER A 168 -8.24 -0.96 -9.45
N VAL A 169 -9.21 -0.04 -9.53
CA VAL A 169 -10.64 -0.37 -9.46
C VAL A 169 -11.17 -0.86 -10.80
N ASN A 170 -10.69 -0.30 -11.92
CA ASN A 170 -11.18 -0.69 -13.25
C ASN A 170 -10.62 -2.05 -13.70
N GLU A 171 -9.36 -2.37 -13.42
CA GLU A 171 -8.76 -3.67 -13.74
C GLU A 171 -9.44 -4.80 -12.99
N GLU A 172 -9.81 -4.57 -11.73
CA GLU A 172 -10.60 -5.55 -10.95
C GLU A 172 -12.00 -5.80 -11.54
N ARG A 173 -12.59 -4.79 -12.19
CA ARG A 173 -13.88 -4.94 -12.88
C ARG A 173 -13.76 -5.75 -14.17
N LEU A 174 -12.61 -5.70 -14.86
CA LEU A 174 -12.37 -6.49 -16.07
C LEU A 174 -12.30 -7.99 -15.75
N ASP A 175 -11.78 -8.34 -14.58
CA ASP A 175 -11.70 -9.73 -14.10
C ASP A 175 -13.04 -10.30 -13.59
N SER A 176 -14.07 -9.46 -13.48
CA SER A 176 -15.41 -9.89 -13.06
C SER A 176 -16.28 -10.22 -14.28
N GLU A 177 -16.98 -11.35 -14.22
CA GLU A 177 -17.94 -11.80 -15.25
C GLU A 177 -19.20 -10.91 -15.35
N GLU A 178 -19.22 -9.72 -14.76
CA GLU A 178 -20.35 -8.80 -14.88
C GLU A 178 -20.47 -8.31 -16.33
N LYS A 179 -21.62 -8.59 -16.96
CA LYS A 179 -21.94 -8.18 -18.32
C LYS A 179 -21.78 -6.66 -18.48
N PRO A 180 -21.18 -6.20 -19.60
CA PRO A 180 -21.06 -4.78 -19.91
C PRO A 180 -22.45 -4.20 -20.19
N THR A 181 -23.04 -3.55 -19.20
CA THR A 181 -24.26 -2.74 -19.36
C THR A 181 -23.87 -1.26 -19.54
N ASP A 182 -24.78 -0.46 -20.13
CA ASP A 182 -24.60 1.00 -20.40
C ASP A 182 -24.18 1.87 -19.18
N ILE A 183 -24.24 1.28 -18.00
CA ILE A 183 -23.83 1.87 -16.71
C ILE A 183 -22.29 2.05 -16.61
N ARG A 184 -21.51 1.44 -17.52
CA ARG A 184 -20.04 1.42 -17.46
C ARG A 184 -19.43 2.82 -17.62
N SER A 185 -19.95 3.66 -18.51
CA SER A 185 -19.44 5.01 -18.77
C SER A 185 -19.72 5.96 -17.60
N THR A 186 -20.90 5.90 -16.99
CA THR A 186 -21.28 6.77 -15.86
C THR A 186 -20.41 6.49 -14.62
N LYS A 187 -20.15 5.21 -14.35
CA LYS A 187 -19.29 4.80 -13.23
C LYS A 187 -17.84 5.24 -13.42
N LEU A 188 -17.32 5.18 -14.63
CA LEU A 188 -15.97 5.66 -14.94
C LEU A 188 -15.85 7.18 -14.76
N ILE A 189 -16.83 7.93 -15.26
CA ILE A 189 -16.88 9.41 -15.12
C ILE A 189 -16.94 9.81 -13.65
N SER A 190 -17.76 9.16 -12.83
CA SER A 190 -17.86 9.40 -11.39
C SER A 190 -16.52 9.19 -10.67
N ASN A 191 -15.80 8.10 -11.00
CA ASN A 191 -14.47 7.84 -10.44
C ASN A 191 -13.44 8.89 -10.89
N ILE A 192 -13.46 9.28 -12.18
CA ILE A 192 -12.55 10.31 -12.70
C ILE A 192 -12.76 11.63 -11.97
N ILE A 193 -14.02 12.08 -11.82
CA ILE A 193 -14.35 13.30 -11.12
C ILE A 193 -13.85 13.24 -9.67
N ALA A 194 -14.15 12.18 -8.96
CA ALA A 194 -13.71 12.05 -7.56
C ALA A 194 -12.18 12.05 -7.42
N VAL A 195 -11.47 11.37 -8.31
CA VAL A 195 -10.00 11.32 -8.31
C VAL A 195 -9.39 12.68 -8.66
N LEU A 196 -9.96 13.43 -9.61
CA LEU A 196 -9.51 14.77 -9.95
C LEU A 196 -9.69 15.74 -8.78
N PHE A 197 -10.85 15.72 -8.13
CA PHE A 197 -11.09 16.53 -6.93
C PHE A 197 -10.19 16.10 -5.77
N ALA A 198 -9.97 14.79 -5.59
CA ALA A 198 -9.03 14.30 -4.60
C ALA A 198 -7.62 14.82 -4.85
N ALA A 199 -7.10 14.69 -6.07
CA ALA A 199 -5.77 15.16 -6.44
C ALA A 199 -5.65 16.70 -6.30
N GLY A 200 -6.65 17.45 -6.75
CA GLY A 200 -6.69 18.92 -6.62
C GLY A 200 -6.68 19.37 -5.16
N THR A 201 -7.51 18.76 -4.31
CA THR A 201 -7.56 19.07 -2.88
C THR A 201 -6.23 18.74 -2.20
N LEU A 202 -5.62 17.61 -2.51
CA LEU A 202 -4.34 17.23 -1.93
C LEU A 202 -3.22 18.19 -2.36
N PHE A 203 -3.20 18.59 -3.61
CA PHE A 203 -2.27 19.59 -4.12
C PHE A 203 -2.41 20.94 -3.40
N LEU A 204 -3.65 21.41 -3.20
CA LEU A 204 -3.94 22.65 -2.47
C LEU A 204 -3.50 22.55 -0.99
N LEU A 205 -3.81 21.44 -0.30
CA LEU A 205 -3.42 21.26 1.09
C LEU A 205 -1.90 21.24 1.27
N ASN A 206 -1.18 20.57 0.38
CA ASN A 206 0.28 20.55 0.45
C ASN A 206 0.93 21.89 0.08
N SER A 207 0.35 22.65 -0.85
CA SER A 207 0.88 24.00 -1.18
C SER A 207 0.68 25.00 -0.03
N VAL A 208 -0.39 24.87 0.74
CA VAL A 208 -0.69 25.78 1.86
C VAL A 208 0.03 25.37 3.16
N PHE A 209 -0.01 24.08 3.50
CA PHE A 209 0.45 23.58 4.81
C PHE A 209 1.76 22.79 4.73
N GLY A 210 2.35 22.68 3.55
CA GLY A 210 3.53 21.84 3.31
C GLY A 210 3.24 20.36 3.41
N GLY A 211 4.06 19.54 2.79
CA GLY A 211 3.97 18.08 2.80
C GLY A 211 4.88 17.49 1.72
N SER A 212 5.29 16.23 1.90
CA SER A 212 5.97 15.48 0.86
C SER A 212 4.98 15.10 -0.25
N MET A 213 5.44 15.10 -1.48
CA MET A 213 4.62 14.74 -2.64
C MET A 213 4.85 13.27 -3.05
N GLY A 214 4.45 12.32 -2.20
CA GLY A 214 4.45 10.90 -2.55
C GLY A 214 5.84 10.31 -2.81
N LEU A 215 5.87 9.22 -3.56
CA LEU A 215 7.10 8.51 -3.89
C LEU A 215 8.07 9.38 -4.72
N PRO A 216 9.39 9.34 -4.44
CA PRO A 216 10.36 10.15 -5.17
C PRO A 216 10.49 9.69 -6.62
N ARG A 217 10.70 10.63 -7.54
CA ARG A 217 11.03 10.29 -8.92
C ARG A 217 12.46 9.75 -8.99
N LEU A 218 12.58 8.54 -9.49
CA LEU A 218 13.84 7.88 -9.76
C LEU A 218 14.17 8.15 -11.23
N GLY A 219 14.84 9.28 -11.49
CA GLY A 219 15.10 9.77 -12.86
C GLY A 219 16.50 9.46 -13.35
N GLY A 220 16.73 9.72 -14.64
CA GLY A 220 18.03 9.58 -15.30
C GLY A 220 18.25 8.18 -15.86
N TYR A 221 17.78 7.92 -17.10
CA TYR A 221 17.98 6.63 -17.77
C TYR A 221 18.97 6.73 -18.89
N ASN A 222 19.91 5.79 -18.90
CA ASN A 222 20.73 5.48 -20.05
C ASN A 222 20.41 4.05 -20.52
N ILE A 223 19.26 3.90 -21.21
CA ILE A 223 18.84 2.58 -21.71
C ILE A 223 19.62 2.28 -22.99
N THR A 224 20.69 1.53 -22.86
CA THR A 224 21.47 1.00 -23.97
C THR A 224 20.95 -0.40 -24.37
N ASN A 225 21.56 -1.01 -25.37
CA ASN A 225 21.22 -2.39 -25.74
C ASN A 225 21.62 -3.39 -24.64
N PHE A 226 22.57 -3.02 -23.78
CA PHE A 226 22.99 -3.84 -22.65
C PHE A 226 21.88 -3.93 -21.59
N GLU A 227 21.26 -2.81 -21.18
CA GLU A 227 20.13 -2.80 -20.26
C GLU A 227 18.93 -3.58 -20.82
N ARG A 228 18.65 -3.44 -22.13
CA ARG A 228 17.56 -4.18 -22.78
C ARG A 228 17.73 -5.69 -22.69
N LEU A 229 18.98 -6.20 -22.83
CA LEU A 229 19.28 -7.62 -22.70
C LEU A 229 18.95 -8.14 -21.28
N TRP A 230 19.20 -7.31 -20.25
CA TRP A 230 18.94 -7.65 -18.86
C TRP A 230 17.48 -7.44 -18.41
N GLY A 231 16.64 -6.83 -19.24
CA GLY A 231 15.26 -6.52 -18.88
C GLY A 231 14.44 -7.75 -18.46
N ILE A 232 14.53 -8.88 -19.20
CA ILE A 232 13.80 -10.11 -18.84
C ILE A 232 14.39 -10.77 -17.58
N PRO A 233 15.72 -10.98 -17.43
CA PRO A 233 16.30 -11.47 -16.19
C PRO A 233 15.92 -10.64 -14.96
N LEU A 234 15.90 -9.30 -15.06
CA LEU A 234 15.49 -8.40 -13.98
C LEU A 234 14.00 -8.55 -13.65
N ALA A 235 13.14 -8.69 -14.66
CA ALA A 235 11.71 -8.94 -14.44
C ALA A 235 11.48 -10.27 -13.71
N LEU A 236 12.21 -11.33 -14.08
CA LEU A 236 12.15 -12.62 -13.40
C LEU A 236 12.70 -12.55 -11.97
N LEU A 237 13.76 -11.80 -11.72
CA LEU A 237 14.27 -11.54 -10.38
C LEU A 237 13.20 -10.87 -9.50
N GLY A 238 12.54 -9.83 -10.02
CA GLY A 238 11.41 -9.19 -9.34
C GLY A 238 10.28 -10.18 -9.04
N ALA A 239 9.96 -11.03 -10.00
CA ALA A 239 8.93 -12.05 -9.84
C ALA A 239 9.31 -13.11 -8.78
N VAL A 240 10.58 -13.53 -8.69
CA VAL A 240 11.09 -14.42 -7.63
C VAL A 240 10.95 -13.73 -6.26
N CYS A 241 11.29 -12.45 -6.14
CA CYS A 241 11.10 -11.68 -4.91
C CYS A 241 9.61 -11.60 -4.52
N GLY A 242 8.72 -11.38 -5.49
CA GLY A 242 7.27 -11.41 -5.25
C GLY A 242 6.76 -12.76 -4.78
N PHE A 243 7.31 -13.85 -5.33
CA PHE A 243 7.00 -15.20 -4.88
C PHE A 243 7.50 -15.46 -3.46
N LEU A 244 8.70 -14.98 -3.12
CA LEU A 244 9.24 -15.03 -1.75
C LEU A 244 8.31 -14.29 -0.77
N PHE A 245 7.77 -13.12 -1.14
CA PHE A 245 6.79 -12.40 -0.34
C PHE A 245 5.55 -13.24 -0.04
N ILE A 246 5.01 -13.93 -1.04
CA ILE A 246 3.82 -14.79 -0.87
C ILE A 246 4.13 -16.01 0.01
N ILE A 247 5.31 -16.65 -0.18
CA ILE A 247 5.72 -17.80 0.65
C ILE A 247 5.88 -17.35 2.10
N SER A 248 6.61 -16.27 2.34
CA SER A 248 6.83 -15.74 3.69
C SER A 248 5.51 -15.39 4.38
N SER A 249 4.54 -14.81 3.64
CA SER A 249 3.20 -14.53 4.16
C SER A 249 2.47 -15.80 4.63
N LYS A 250 2.60 -16.93 3.91
CA LYS A 250 1.98 -18.19 4.29
C LYS A 250 2.68 -18.84 5.51
N ILE A 251 4.01 -18.80 5.54
CA ILE A 251 4.81 -19.36 6.64
C ILE A 251 4.52 -18.60 7.93
N PHE A 252 4.69 -17.27 7.91
CA PHE A 252 4.46 -16.45 9.09
C PHE A 252 2.98 -16.36 9.47
N GLY A 253 2.06 -16.47 8.49
CA GLY A 253 0.64 -16.60 8.77
C GLY A 253 0.30 -17.82 9.63
N LYS A 254 0.87 -19.00 9.32
CA LYS A 254 0.71 -20.21 10.15
C LYS A 254 1.39 -20.07 11.52
N PHE A 255 2.61 -19.55 11.54
CA PHE A 255 3.39 -19.38 12.76
C PHE A 255 2.70 -18.46 13.75
N PHE A 256 2.31 -17.25 13.33
CA PHE A 256 1.63 -16.30 14.22
C PHE A 256 0.21 -16.70 14.56
N ALA A 257 -0.50 -17.42 13.70
CA ALA A 257 -1.81 -17.99 14.05
C ALA A 257 -1.70 -19.00 15.21
N LEU A 258 -0.64 -19.82 15.26
CA LEU A 258 -0.37 -20.71 16.39
C LEU A 258 -0.08 -19.93 17.69
N ILE A 259 0.71 -18.85 17.60
CA ILE A 259 1.03 -18.00 18.76
C ILE A 259 -0.24 -17.30 19.26
N GLN A 260 -1.02 -16.70 18.37
CA GLN A 260 -2.27 -16.03 18.74
C GLN A 260 -3.28 -16.99 19.39
N GLY A 261 -3.41 -18.21 18.87
CA GLY A 261 -4.29 -19.22 19.42
C GLY A 261 -3.85 -19.75 20.78
N LYS A 262 -2.56 -19.86 21.06
CA LYS A 262 -2.02 -20.41 22.31
C LYS A 262 -1.72 -19.34 23.36
N LEU A 263 -1.12 -18.20 22.96
CA LEU A 263 -0.55 -17.19 23.85
C LEU A 263 -1.26 -15.84 23.75
N GLY A 264 -2.17 -15.68 22.80
CA GLY A 264 -2.96 -14.49 22.61
C GLY A 264 -2.29 -13.40 21.75
N ILE A 265 -3.09 -12.38 21.42
CA ILE A 265 -2.69 -11.33 20.48
C ILE A 265 -1.57 -10.44 21.04
N ILE A 266 -1.55 -10.16 22.34
CA ILE A 266 -0.55 -9.29 22.97
C ILE A 266 0.86 -9.86 22.80
N ILE A 267 1.04 -11.17 23.05
CA ILE A 267 2.36 -11.82 22.90
C ILE A 267 2.76 -11.86 21.43
N SER A 268 1.79 -12.10 20.53
CA SER A 268 2.03 -12.11 19.09
C SER A 268 2.53 -10.75 18.58
N THR A 269 1.84 -9.66 18.93
CA THR A 269 2.22 -8.29 18.51
C THR A 269 3.54 -7.86 19.14
N THR A 270 3.80 -8.22 20.39
CA THR A 270 5.06 -7.91 21.08
C THR A 270 6.23 -8.63 20.43
N LEU A 271 6.08 -9.92 20.10
CA LEU A 271 7.12 -10.69 19.40
C LEU A 271 7.42 -10.08 18.02
N GLY A 272 6.37 -9.71 17.26
CA GLY A 272 6.52 -8.99 16.00
C GLY A 272 7.29 -7.67 16.17
N GLY A 273 6.98 -6.90 17.22
CA GLY A 273 7.68 -5.67 17.57
C GLY A 273 9.14 -5.88 17.93
N ILE A 274 9.46 -6.90 18.72
CA ILE A 274 10.86 -7.24 19.07
C ILE A 274 11.64 -7.57 17.79
N ILE A 275 11.11 -8.43 16.91
CA ILE A 275 11.76 -8.77 15.65
C ILE A 275 11.98 -7.52 14.80
N LEU A 276 10.97 -6.66 14.69
CA LEU A 276 11.05 -5.38 13.96
C LEU A 276 12.16 -4.49 14.54
N GLY A 277 12.20 -4.31 15.86
CA GLY A 277 13.18 -3.48 16.54
C GLY A 277 14.60 -4.00 16.40
N VAL A 278 14.82 -5.31 16.49
CA VAL A 278 16.13 -5.94 16.24
C VAL A 278 16.56 -5.68 14.81
N MET A 279 15.69 -5.92 13.82
CA MET A 279 15.99 -5.65 12.42
C MET A 279 16.30 -4.16 12.18
N GLY A 280 15.52 -3.26 12.77
CA GLY A 280 15.71 -1.81 12.66
C GLY A 280 17.01 -1.31 13.26
N THR A 281 17.51 -1.95 14.33
CA THR A 281 18.78 -1.60 14.95
C THR A 281 19.99 -1.88 14.04
N TYR A 282 19.94 -2.96 13.28
CA TYR A 282 21.06 -3.38 12.41
C TYR A 282 20.87 -2.94 10.95
N LEU A 283 19.63 -2.84 10.49
CA LEU A 283 19.25 -2.47 9.12
C LEU A 283 18.12 -1.43 9.14
N PRO A 284 18.42 -0.14 9.44
CA PRO A 284 17.39 0.91 9.60
C PRO A 284 16.47 1.06 8.37
N LEU A 285 16.99 0.83 7.17
CA LEU A 285 16.21 0.89 5.91
C LEU A 285 15.01 -0.09 5.88
N THR A 286 14.98 -1.08 6.77
CA THR A 286 13.89 -2.07 6.81
C THR A 286 12.68 -1.61 7.60
N MET A 287 12.79 -0.55 8.40
CA MET A 287 11.70 0.01 9.20
C MET A 287 10.76 0.89 8.35
N PHE A 288 9.64 1.27 8.95
CA PHE A 288 8.62 2.17 8.38
C PHE A 288 8.06 1.71 7.03
N SER A 289 7.31 2.57 6.35
CA SER A 289 6.76 2.29 5.02
C SER A 289 7.83 2.08 3.95
N GLY A 290 8.99 2.73 4.10
CA GLY A 290 10.08 2.70 3.13
C GLY A 290 10.08 3.86 2.14
N GLU A 291 9.12 4.77 2.20
CA GLU A 291 9.02 5.92 1.30
C GLU A 291 10.25 6.85 1.46
N GLU A 292 10.58 7.23 2.70
CA GLU A 292 11.80 7.99 3.00
C GLU A 292 13.06 7.20 2.68
N SER A 293 13.07 5.88 2.96
CA SER A 293 14.21 5.02 2.64
C SER A 293 14.48 4.92 1.14
N ILE A 294 13.46 5.06 0.27
CA ILE A 294 13.66 5.14 -1.18
C ILE A 294 14.43 6.42 -1.54
N THR A 295 14.12 7.55 -0.89
CA THR A 295 14.85 8.80 -1.09
C THR A 295 16.30 8.66 -0.66
N VAL A 296 16.57 8.06 0.51
CA VAL A 296 17.93 7.76 0.98
C VAL A 296 18.68 6.88 -0.01
N VAL A 297 18.06 5.79 -0.48
CA VAL A 297 18.69 4.91 -1.49
C VAL A 297 18.97 5.69 -2.78
N LYS A 298 18.05 6.51 -3.26
CA LYS A 298 18.25 7.31 -4.48
C LYS A 298 19.43 8.28 -4.36
N GLU A 299 19.55 8.96 -3.24
CA GLU A 299 20.54 10.04 -3.03
C GLU A 299 21.91 9.51 -2.65
N SER A 300 21.95 8.45 -1.86
CA SER A 300 23.19 7.93 -1.24
C SER A 300 23.50 6.48 -1.58
N PHE A 301 22.94 5.90 -2.68
CA PHE A 301 23.18 4.48 -2.99
C PHE A 301 24.67 4.12 -3.14
N ALA A 302 25.50 5.05 -3.62
CA ALA A 302 26.93 4.84 -3.80
C ALA A 302 27.71 4.68 -2.48
N GLU A 303 27.13 5.12 -1.36
CA GLU A 303 27.70 4.98 -0.01
C GLU A 303 27.46 3.59 0.59
N PHE A 304 26.47 2.86 0.03
CA PHE A 304 26.15 1.51 0.49
C PHE A 304 26.91 0.47 -0.32
N ALA A 305 27.35 -0.59 0.34
CA ALA A 305 27.78 -1.78 -0.39
C ALA A 305 26.57 -2.40 -1.11
N PRO A 306 26.70 -2.84 -2.38
CA PRO A 306 25.57 -3.34 -3.19
C PRO A 306 24.75 -4.44 -2.51
N TRP A 307 25.43 -5.35 -1.82
CA TRP A 307 24.80 -6.45 -1.09
C TRP A 307 23.98 -5.99 0.13
N ILE A 308 24.29 -4.83 0.75
CA ILE A 308 23.48 -4.25 1.83
C ILE A 308 22.11 -3.86 1.31
N LEU A 309 22.04 -3.23 0.12
CA LEU A 309 20.79 -2.86 -0.52
C LEU A 309 19.95 -4.09 -0.87
N ILE A 310 20.57 -5.14 -1.43
CA ILE A 310 19.89 -6.39 -1.77
C ILE A 310 19.34 -7.06 -0.51
N ILE A 311 20.17 -7.20 0.53
CA ILE A 311 19.78 -7.84 1.80
C ILE A 311 18.66 -7.04 2.48
N SER A 312 18.77 -5.70 2.54
CA SER A 312 17.74 -4.84 3.12
C SER A 312 16.40 -5.02 2.41
N GLY A 313 16.40 -5.05 1.07
CA GLY A 313 15.19 -5.30 0.29
C GLY A 313 14.59 -6.68 0.56
N VAL A 314 15.38 -7.75 0.53
CA VAL A 314 14.92 -9.12 0.78
C VAL A 314 14.40 -9.29 2.21
N LEU A 315 15.13 -8.79 3.20
CA LEU A 315 14.71 -8.89 4.60
C LEU A 315 13.47 -8.06 4.89
N LYS A 316 13.30 -6.88 4.27
CA LYS A 316 12.08 -6.09 4.41
C LYS A 316 10.85 -6.80 3.84
N LEU A 317 10.96 -7.58 2.75
CA LEU A 317 9.86 -8.42 2.24
C LEU A 317 9.35 -9.40 3.31
N VAL A 318 10.29 -10.02 4.03
CA VAL A 318 9.98 -10.96 5.11
C VAL A 318 9.42 -10.22 6.34
N LEU A 319 10.06 -9.13 6.73
CA LEU A 319 9.70 -8.33 7.90
C LEU A 319 8.29 -7.73 7.79
N THR A 320 7.92 -7.24 6.61
CA THR A 320 6.55 -6.76 6.33
C THR A 320 5.51 -7.85 6.62
N ASN A 321 5.76 -9.08 6.19
CA ASN A 321 4.88 -10.21 6.48
C ASN A 321 4.87 -10.58 7.97
N ILE A 322 6.01 -10.52 8.65
CA ILE A 322 6.08 -10.70 10.11
C ILE A 322 5.20 -9.66 10.81
N CYS A 323 5.32 -8.38 10.45
CA CYS A 323 4.48 -7.32 10.98
C CYS A 323 2.99 -7.62 10.76
N ILE A 324 2.56 -7.83 9.51
CA ILE A 324 1.15 -8.07 9.17
C ILE A 324 0.58 -9.27 9.92
N LYS A 325 1.31 -10.38 9.95
CA LYS A 325 0.81 -11.65 10.50
C LYS A 325 0.93 -11.73 12.02
N SER A 326 1.83 -10.96 12.64
CA SER A 326 1.89 -10.83 14.10
C SER A 326 0.76 -9.98 14.70
N GLY A 327 0.07 -9.19 13.87
CA GLY A 327 -1.02 -8.31 14.29
C GLY A 327 -0.73 -6.81 14.12
N TRP A 328 0.45 -6.45 13.63
CA TRP A 328 0.74 -5.09 13.19
C TRP A 328 0.06 -4.89 11.83
N LYS A 329 -1.14 -4.35 11.84
CA LYS A 329 -1.97 -4.24 10.64
C LYS A 329 -1.68 -2.97 9.85
N GLY A 330 -1.45 -3.11 8.55
CA GLY A 330 -1.19 -2.04 7.60
C GLY A 330 -1.07 -2.55 6.18
N GLY A 331 -0.72 -1.67 5.25
CA GLY A 331 -0.50 -2.02 3.86
C GLY A 331 0.89 -2.58 3.59
N HIS A 332 1.04 -3.22 2.46
CA HIS A 332 2.32 -3.79 2.04
C HIS A 332 2.88 -3.16 0.76
N PHE A 333 2.15 -2.26 0.10
CA PHE A 333 2.56 -1.74 -1.20
C PHE A 333 3.82 -0.87 -1.09
N PHE A 334 3.85 0.09 -0.19
CA PHE A 334 5.04 0.93 0.03
C PHE A 334 6.28 0.12 0.41
N PRO A 335 6.23 -0.81 1.39
CA PRO A 335 7.36 -1.69 1.67
C PRO A 335 7.82 -2.50 0.47
N VAL A 336 6.89 -3.04 -0.31
CA VAL A 336 7.20 -3.84 -1.51
C VAL A 336 7.85 -2.98 -2.61
N ILE A 337 7.42 -1.74 -2.80
CA ILE A 337 8.06 -0.80 -3.73
C ILE A 337 9.50 -0.54 -3.29
N PHE A 338 9.73 -0.22 -2.00
CA PHE A 338 11.08 -0.06 -1.47
C PHE A 338 11.95 -1.30 -1.74
N CYS A 339 11.42 -2.50 -1.50
CA CYS A 339 12.18 -3.73 -1.71
C CYS A 339 12.62 -3.88 -3.16
N GLY A 340 11.72 -3.63 -4.12
CA GLY A 340 12.05 -3.68 -5.54
C GLY A 340 13.10 -2.64 -5.94
N VAL A 341 12.98 -1.40 -5.44
CA VAL A 341 13.95 -0.33 -5.67
C VAL A 341 15.31 -0.71 -5.07
N SER A 342 15.35 -1.08 -3.81
CA SER A 342 16.60 -1.39 -3.09
C SER A 342 17.35 -2.57 -3.75
N ILE A 343 16.64 -3.66 -4.08
CA ILE A 343 17.22 -4.81 -4.79
C ILE A 343 17.69 -4.39 -6.19
N GLY A 344 16.89 -3.60 -6.92
CA GLY A 344 17.23 -3.11 -8.25
C GLY A 344 18.50 -2.27 -8.26
N TYR A 345 18.66 -1.33 -7.31
CA TYR A 345 19.88 -0.54 -7.15
C TYR A 345 21.10 -1.41 -6.84
N GLY A 346 20.97 -2.35 -5.88
CA GLY A 346 22.05 -3.25 -5.53
C GLY A 346 22.52 -4.12 -6.70
N VAL A 347 21.59 -4.67 -7.48
CA VAL A 347 21.90 -5.46 -8.68
C VAL A 347 22.52 -4.59 -9.77
N ALA A 348 22.04 -3.36 -9.95
CA ALA A 348 22.60 -2.43 -10.92
C ALA A 348 24.06 -2.11 -10.62
N MET A 349 24.39 -1.87 -9.35
CA MET A 349 25.77 -1.61 -8.92
C MET A 349 26.71 -2.80 -9.17
N LEU A 350 26.21 -4.05 -8.95
CA LEU A 350 27.01 -5.26 -9.22
C LEU A 350 27.20 -5.52 -10.73
N GLY A 351 26.19 -5.20 -11.53
CA GLY A 351 26.19 -5.49 -12.97
C GLY A 351 26.67 -4.34 -13.85
N GLY A 352 26.96 -3.15 -13.28
CA GLY A 352 27.29 -1.96 -14.06
C GLY A 352 26.11 -1.49 -14.95
N LEU A 353 24.86 -1.71 -14.47
CA LEU A 353 23.63 -1.37 -15.18
C LEU A 353 23.07 -0.02 -14.70
N ASP A 354 22.15 0.55 -15.47
CA ASP A 354 21.41 1.73 -15.03
C ASP A 354 20.54 1.43 -13.82
N THR A 355 20.74 2.19 -12.74
CA THR A 355 20.08 1.96 -11.43
C THR A 355 18.59 2.14 -11.50
N ALA A 356 18.12 3.16 -12.20
CA ALA A 356 16.70 3.47 -12.31
C ALA A 356 15.96 2.46 -13.20
N PHE A 357 16.61 1.98 -14.26
CA PHE A 357 16.06 0.90 -15.10
C PHE A 357 15.91 -0.40 -14.30
N CYS A 358 16.96 -0.83 -13.60
CA CYS A 358 16.91 -2.03 -12.78
C CYS A 358 15.85 -1.94 -11.69
N ALA A 359 15.79 -0.79 -10.99
CA ALA A 359 14.76 -0.55 -9.98
C ALA A 359 13.34 -0.62 -10.57
N ALA A 360 13.10 0.00 -11.72
CA ALA A 360 11.80 -0.02 -12.38
C ALA A 360 11.34 -1.44 -12.71
N VAL A 361 12.22 -2.22 -13.37
CA VAL A 361 11.88 -3.56 -13.87
C VAL A 361 11.72 -4.56 -12.72
N VAL A 362 12.62 -4.55 -11.73
CA VAL A 362 12.54 -5.44 -10.56
C VAL A 362 11.28 -5.11 -9.73
N THR A 363 10.99 -3.83 -9.47
CA THR A 363 9.80 -3.41 -8.74
C THR A 363 8.53 -3.81 -9.47
N ALA A 364 8.48 -3.62 -10.79
CA ALA A 364 7.32 -4.00 -11.61
C ALA A 364 7.06 -5.52 -11.59
N GLY A 365 8.10 -6.34 -11.73
CA GLY A 365 7.99 -7.79 -11.63
C GLY A 365 7.49 -8.26 -10.27
N LEU A 366 8.01 -7.66 -9.19
CA LEU A 366 7.62 -7.96 -7.82
C LEU A 366 6.16 -7.57 -7.55
N LEU A 367 5.76 -6.34 -7.90
CA LEU A 367 4.39 -5.88 -7.77
C LEU A 367 3.42 -6.65 -8.66
N GLY A 368 3.84 -7.09 -9.85
CA GLY A 368 3.05 -7.93 -10.73
C GLY A 368 2.62 -9.23 -10.06
N VAL A 369 3.52 -9.89 -9.31
CA VAL A 369 3.21 -11.10 -8.55
C VAL A 369 2.26 -10.81 -7.39
N THR A 370 2.49 -9.73 -6.64
CA THR A 370 1.75 -9.43 -5.41
C THR A 370 0.36 -8.86 -5.69
N MET A 371 0.24 -7.96 -6.67
CA MET A 371 -1.03 -7.28 -6.99
C MET A 371 -1.88 -8.00 -8.03
N LYS A 372 -1.26 -8.76 -8.94
CA LYS A 372 -1.96 -9.41 -10.08
C LYS A 372 -2.69 -8.45 -11.03
N LYS A 373 -2.29 -7.18 -11.06
CA LYS A 373 -2.91 -6.08 -11.81
C LYS A 373 -1.84 -5.32 -12.58
N PRO A 374 -1.41 -5.79 -13.76
CA PRO A 374 -0.29 -5.21 -14.49
C PRO A 374 -0.51 -3.76 -14.93
N LEU A 375 -1.74 -3.38 -15.29
CA LEU A 375 -2.06 -1.99 -15.64
C LEU A 375 -1.97 -1.08 -14.42
N ALA A 376 -2.53 -1.49 -13.28
CA ALA A 376 -2.46 -0.72 -12.05
C ALA A 376 -1.01 -0.55 -11.59
N VAL A 377 -0.19 -1.60 -11.63
CA VAL A 377 1.26 -1.52 -11.34
C VAL A 377 1.96 -0.53 -12.25
N THR A 378 1.68 -0.58 -13.55
CA THR A 378 2.28 0.35 -14.52
C THR A 378 1.89 1.79 -14.21
N MET A 379 0.61 2.07 -13.91
CA MET A 379 0.13 3.42 -13.58
C MET A 379 0.67 3.92 -12.25
N LEU A 380 0.94 3.04 -11.28
CA LEU A 380 1.59 3.38 -10.03
C LEU A 380 3.04 3.81 -10.25
N LEU A 381 3.80 2.99 -10.98
CA LEU A 381 5.23 3.20 -11.19
C LEU A 381 5.54 4.34 -12.17
N LEU A 382 4.58 4.76 -12.97
CA LEU A 382 4.70 5.93 -13.87
C LEU A 382 4.99 7.23 -13.11
N LEU A 383 4.67 7.29 -11.82
CA LEU A 383 5.02 8.40 -10.93
C LEU A 383 6.50 8.42 -10.57
N CYS A 384 7.07 7.24 -10.35
CA CYS A 384 8.44 7.08 -9.89
C CYS A 384 9.44 7.07 -11.04
N PHE A 385 9.01 6.59 -12.21
CA PHE A 385 9.89 6.30 -13.34
C PHE A 385 9.47 7.04 -14.61
N ASP A 386 10.43 7.26 -15.52
CA ASP A 386 10.21 7.97 -16.78
C ASP A 386 9.36 7.13 -17.77
N ALA A 387 8.64 7.83 -18.63
CA ALA A 387 7.79 7.23 -19.65
C ALA A 387 8.52 6.23 -20.59
N ARG A 388 9.82 6.41 -20.81
CA ARG A 388 10.65 5.53 -21.67
C ARG A 388 10.77 4.10 -21.14
N VAL A 389 10.60 3.90 -19.83
CA VAL A 389 10.68 2.57 -19.17
C VAL A 389 9.32 1.88 -19.10
N ILE A 390 8.22 2.58 -19.44
CA ILE A 390 6.85 2.01 -19.38
C ILE A 390 6.73 0.65 -20.07
N PRO A 391 7.25 0.43 -21.30
CA PRO A 391 7.12 -0.87 -21.95
C PRO A 391 7.73 -2.01 -21.12
N TRP A 392 8.87 -1.74 -20.46
CA TRP A 392 9.55 -2.71 -19.59
C TRP A 392 8.83 -2.93 -18.27
N ILE A 393 8.28 -1.86 -17.67
CA ILE A 393 7.43 -1.92 -16.48
C ILE A 393 6.19 -2.78 -16.77
N LEU A 394 5.50 -2.51 -17.88
CA LEU A 394 4.31 -3.27 -18.27
C LEU A 394 4.64 -4.75 -18.53
N LEU A 395 5.72 -5.03 -19.28
CA LEU A 395 6.18 -6.39 -19.54
C LEU A 395 6.51 -7.13 -18.25
N ALA A 396 7.29 -6.51 -17.34
CA ALA A 396 7.69 -7.11 -16.08
C ALA A 396 6.47 -7.36 -15.15
N ALA A 397 5.57 -6.39 -15.04
CA ALA A 397 4.33 -6.52 -14.28
C ALA A 397 3.43 -7.63 -14.85
N PHE A 398 3.34 -7.74 -16.17
CA PHE A 398 2.58 -8.80 -16.84
C PHE A 398 3.21 -10.18 -16.57
N LEU A 399 4.52 -10.35 -16.75
CA LEU A 399 5.23 -11.59 -16.44
C LEU A 399 5.04 -11.98 -14.96
N GLY A 400 5.12 -11.03 -14.03
CA GLY A 400 4.83 -11.27 -12.63
C GLY A 400 3.38 -11.71 -12.39
N SER A 401 2.43 -11.11 -13.08
CA SER A 401 1.00 -11.41 -12.88
C SER A 401 0.59 -12.83 -13.29
N ILE A 402 1.29 -13.42 -14.27
CA ILE A 402 1.02 -14.78 -14.77
C ILE A 402 1.48 -15.87 -13.77
N ILE A 403 2.48 -15.59 -12.92
CA ILE A 403 3.00 -16.59 -11.99
C ILE A 403 1.89 -17.08 -11.06
N PRO A 404 1.59 -18.41 -11.03
CA PRO A 404 0.51 -18.92 -10.20
C PRO A 404 0.86 -18.87 -8.72
N THR A 405 0.06 -18.16 -7.92
CA THR A 405 0.24 -18.01 -6.47
C THR A 405 -0.45 -19.11 -5.66
N LYS A 406 -1.22 -19.99 -6.34
CA LYS A 406 -1.98 -21.10 -5.73
C LYS A 406 -1.18 -22.39 -5.48
N ILE A 407 0.12 -22.41 -5.77
CA ILE A 407 0.97 -23.63 -5.76
C ILE A 407 1.04 -24.32 -4.39
N PHE A 408 0.75 -23.64 -3.30
CA PHE A 408 0.63 -24.27 -1.97
C PHE A 408 -0.83 -24.23 -1.53
N GLY A 409 -1.56 -25.28 -1.88
CA GLY A 409 -2.99 -25.40 -1.78
C GLY A 409 -3.58 -25.06 -0.42
N SER A 410 -4.63 -24.29 -0.44
CA SER A 410 -5.73 -24.42 0.49
C SER A 410 -6.56 -25.64 0.06
N ASN A 411 -6.35 -26.78 0.69
CA ASN A 411 -7.36 -27.82 0.78
C ASN A 411 -8.55 -27.25 1.58
N LYS A 412 -9.39 -26.45 0.96
CA LYS A 412 -10.76 -26.32 1.43
C LYS A 412 -11.43 -27.68 1.19
N LYS A 413 -11.35 -28.58 2.20
CA LYS A 413 -12.32 -29.66 2.32
C LYS A 413 -13.69 -29.02 2.13
N LYS A 414 -14.37 -29.41 1.05
CA LYS A 414 -15.81 -29.21 0.90
C LYS A 414 -16.43 -29.88 2.13
N ALA A 415 -16.83 -29.10 3.13
CA ALA A 415 -17.79 -29.56 4.11
C ALA A 415 -19.12 -29.68 3.35
N LYS A 416 -19.57 -30.93 3.22
CA LYS A 416 -20.91 -31.30 2.79
C LYS A 416 -21.92 -30.77 3.81
#